data_3aaeb09a59a56d6c7e92890fb274bfcd
#
_entry.id   3aaeb09a59a56d6c7e92890fb274bfcd
#
_cell.length_a   1.000
_cell.length_b   1.000
_cell.length_c   1.000
_cell.angle_alpha   90.00
_cell.angle_beta   90.00
_cell.angle_gamma   90.00
#
_symmetry.space_group_name_H-M   'P 1'
#
loop_
_entity.id
_entity.type
_entity.pdbx_description
1 polymer ?
#
loop_
_entity_poly.entity_id
_entity_poly.type
_entity_poly.pdbx_seq_one_letter_code
_entity_poly.pdbx_strand_id
1 'polypeptide(L)'
;VTGLAHTLGLPVPQVFPVSALQGDNVVSLSERTPWYQGVSLLTWLESLDTQTAPRLTQLRLPVQWVARQDGAAADDVRGYLGRVESGQIHVGQAVRVLPSGLSATVQQIHRSNGVSDAQGLAHGVTSAQAGEVVALTLNEDVDISRGDMIVAEEEPAPALGKHIVAKLCWLDAEPLSLQRKYVLRHTTQTVFAKVSAIHHVLDIATLSQ
;
A
#
# COMPACT_ATOMS: atom_id res chain seq x y z
N VAL A 1 -13.53 -25.63 -6.73
CA VAL A 1 -13.26 -24.19 -6.53
C VAL A 1 -14.44 -23.51 -5.88
N THR A 2 -15.69 -23.65 -6.40
CA THR A 2 -16.90 -23.03 -5.83
C THR A 2 -17.20 -23.47 -4.38
N GLY A 3 -17.04 -24.77 -4.07
CA GLY A 3 -17.22 -25.28 -2.69
C GLY A 3 -16.23 -24.66 -1.71
N LEU A 4 -14.97 -24.50 -2.10
CA LEU A 4 -13.95 -23.86 -1.26
C LEU A 4 -14.26 -22.37 -1.06
N ALA A 5 -14.68 -21.67 -2.12
CA ALA A 5 -15.09 -20.26 -2.01
C ALA A 5 -16.24 -20.08 -1.01
N HIS A 6 -17.25 -20.96 -1.09
CA HIS A 6 -18.37 -20.95 -0.15
C HIS A 6 -17.91 -21.19 1.30
N THR A 7 -17.03 -22.19 1.54
CA THR A 7 -16.49 -22.47 2.88
C THR A 7 -15.70 -21.29 3.45
N LEU A 8 -15.01 -20.53 2.59
CA LEU A 8 -14.25 -19.34 2.98
C LEU A 8 -15.07 -18.04 3.05
N GLY A 9 -16.37 -18.10 2.73
CA GLY A 9 -17.22 -16.91 2.65
C GLY A 9 -16.81 -15.93 1.54
N LEU A 10 -16.16 -16.43 0.49
CA LEU A 10 -15.72 -15.64 -0.66
C LEU A 10 -16.83 -15.60 -1.73
N PRO A 11 -16.86 -14.55 -2.56
CA PRO A 11 -17.73 -14.53 -3.74
C PRO A 11 -17.49 -15.74 -4.65
N VAL A 12 -18.52 -16.16 -5.36
CA VAL A 12 -18.38 -17.23 -6.37
C VAL A 12 -17.39 -16.78 -7.44
N PRO A 13 -16.29 -17.53 -7.67
CA PRO A 13 -15.28 -17.15 -8.64
C PRO A 13 -15.84 -17.23 -10.06
N GLN A 14 -15.53 -16.22 -10.86
CA GLN A 14 -15.80 -16.25 -12.29
C GLN A 14 -14.82 -17.22 -12.97
N VAL A 15 -15.32 -18.08 -13.84
CA VAL A 15 -14.51 -19.11 -14.52
C VAL A 15 -14.56 -18.88 -16.03
N PHE A 16 -13.38 -18.88 -16.66
CA PHE A 16 -13.23 -18.69 -18.10
C PHE A 16 -12.54 -19.92 -18.71
N PRO A 17 -13.16 -20.60 -19.67
CA PRO A 17 -12.50 -21.65 -20.44
C PRO A 17 -11.61 -21.02 -21.49
N VAL A 18 -10.32 -20.91 -21.25
CA VAL A 18 -9.38 -20.25 -22.15
C VAL A 18 -8.35 -21.23 -22.73
N SER A 19 -7.92 -21.01 -23.95
CA SER A 19 -6.71 -21.58 -24.53
C SER A 19 -5.70 -20.49 -24.83
N ALA A 20 -4.67 -20.38 -24.00
CA ALA A 20 -3.62 -19.38 -24.23
C ALA A 20 -2.88 -19.56 -25.56
N LEU A 21 -2.69 -20.81 -26.00
CA LEU A 21 -2.01 -21.13 -27.26
C LEU A 21 -2.81 -20.70 -28.48
N GLN A 22 -4.14 -20.86 -28.44
CA GLN A 22 -5.03 -20.63 -29.58
C GLN A 22 -5.85 -19.35 -29.46
N GLY A 23 -5.76 -18.66 -28.33
CA GLY A 23 -6.48 -17.42 -28.06
C GLY A 23 -7.98 -17.59 -27.78
N ASP A 24 -8.45 -18.83 -27.55
CA ASP A 24 -9.88 -19.06 -27.29
C ASP A 24 -10.35 -18.33 -26.04
N ASN A 25 -11.43 -17.56 -26.18
CA ASN A 25 -12.10 -16.81 -25.12
C ASN A 25 -11.18 -15.80 -24.39
N VAL A 26 -10.02 -15.47 -24.94
CA VAL A 26 -9.12 -14.45 -24.36
C VAL A 26 -9.60 -13.05 -24.77
N VAL A 27 -9.61 -12.73 -26.06
CA VAL A 27 -10.03 -11.43 -26.60
C VAL A 27 -11.49 -11.47 -27.07
N SER A 28 -11.86 -12.53 -27.78
CA SER A 28 -13.20 -12.78 -28.32
C SER A 28 -13.67 -14.17 -27.96
N LEU A 29 -14.98 -14.41 -28.01
CA LEU A 29 -15.55 -15.74 -27.82
C LEU A 29 -15.12 -16.66 -28.95
N SER A 30 -14.84 -17.93 -28.60
CA SER A 30 -14.40 -18.94 -29.56
C SER A 30 -15.56 -19.85 -29.99
N GLU A 31 -15.66 -20.11 -31.29
CA GLU A 31 -16.59 -21.08 -31.87
C GLU A 31 -16.30 -22.52 -31.40
N ARG A 32 -15.08 -22.79 -30.88
CA ARG A 32 -14.69 -24.11 -30.37
C ARG A 32 -15.25 -24.42 -28.96
N THR A 33 -15.80 -23.39 -28.30
CA THR A 33 -16.45 -23.52 -27.00
C THR A 33 -17.90 -23.06 -27.04
N PRO A 34 -18.78 -23.62 -27.90
CA PRO A 34 -20.15 -23.14 -28.10
C PRO A 34 -21.05 -23.29 -26.86
N TRP A 35 -20.63 -24.11 -25.92
CA TRP A 35 -21.30 -24.31 -24.64
C TRP A 35 -21.02 -23.19 -23.63
N TYR A 36 -19.99 -22.35 -23.87
CA TYR A 36 -19.69 -21.22 -23.00
C TYR A 36 -20.48 -19.98 -23.45
N GLN A 37 -21.32 -19.49 -22.55
CA GLN A 37 -22.20 -18.34 -22.81
C GLN A 37 -21.80 -17.08 -22.02
N GLY A 38 -20.58 -17.08 -21.44
CA GLY A 38 -20.05 -15.92 -20.75
C GLY A 38 -19.44 -14.87 -21.69
N VAL A 39 -18.69 -13.96 -21.14
CA VAL A 39 -17.91 -12.94 -21.87
C VAL A 39 -16.47 -13.41 -22.04
N SER A 40 -15.71 -12.80 -22.96
CA SER A 40 -14.27 -13.06 -23.06
C SER A 40 -13.51 -12.55 -21.82
N LEU A 41 -12.35 -13.11 -21.56
CA LEU A 41 -11.51 -12.71 -20.44
C LEU A 41 -11.19 -11.20 -20.48
N LEU A 42 -10.83 -10.68 -21.67
CA LEU A 42 -10.51 -9.26 -21.84
C LEU A 42 -11.73 -8.38 -21.55
N THR A 43 -12.88 -8.70 -22.11
CA THR A 43 -14.12 -7.94 -21.85
C THR A 43 -14.47 -7.89 -20.37
N TRP A 44 -14.28 -9.01 -19.67
CA TRP A 44 -14.50 -9.04 -18.23
C TRP A 44 -13.50 -8.20 -17.46
N LEU A 45 -12.20 -8.29 -17.78
CA LEU A 45 -11.17 -7.48 -17.14
C LEU A 45 -11.41 -5.97 -17.33
N GLU A 46 -11.83 -5.56 -18.54
CA GLU A 46 -12.17 -4.17 -18.82
C GLU A 46 -13.44 -3.69 -18.10
N SER A 47 -14.33 -4.61 -17.72
CA SER A 47 -15.54 -4.30 -16.96
C SER A 47 -15.32 -4.18 -15.45
N LEU A 48 -14.14 -4.55 -14.95
CA LEU A 48 -13.86 -4.49 -13.51
C LEU A 48 -13.74 -3.05 -13.05
N ASP A 49 -14.49 -2.71 -12.02
CA ASP A 49 -14.27 -1.47 -11.30
C ASP A 49 -12.98 -1.60 -10.46
N THR A 50 -11.94 -0.90 -10.89
CA THR A 50 -10.65 -0.85 -10.18
C THR A 50 -10.62 0.22 -9.10
N GLN A 51 -11.68 1.02 -8.97
CA GLN A 51 -11.85 2.01 -7.92
C GLN A 51 -12.25 1.34 -6.62
N THR A 52 -11.33 0.62 -6.01
CA THR A 52 -11.56 0.09 -4.66
C THR A 52 -11.62 1.27 -3.70
N ALA A 53 -12.78 1.51 -3.11
CA ALA A 53 -12.92 2.53 -2.07
C ALA A 53 -11.86 2.27 -0.97
N PRO A 54 -11.08 3.28 -0.58
CA PRO A 54 -10.04 3.10 0.42
C PRO A 54 -10.67 2.59 1.72
N ARG A 55 -10.18 1.49 2.25
CA ARG A 55 -10.67 0.89 3.50
C ARG A 55 -10.46 1.80 4.71
N LEU A 56 -9.47 2.69 4.62
CA LEU A 56 -9.15 3.67 5.65
C LEU A 56 -9.29 5.07 5.06
N THR A 57 -9.97 5.95 5.77
CA THR A 57 -10.14 7.35 5.41
C THR A 57 -9.08 8.25 6.05
N GLN A 58 -8.46 7.77 7.14
CA GLN A 58 -7.42 8.52 7.85
C GLN A 58 -6.13 8.57 7.04
N LEU A 59 -5.46 9.72 7.08
CA LEU A 59 -4.18 9.92 6.41
C LEU A 59 -3.10 8.99 6.96
N ARG A 60 -2.46 8.25 6.05
CA ARG A 60 -1.27 7.43 6.32
C ARG A 60 -0.29 7.64 5.17
N LEU A 61 0.81 8.33 5.46
CA LEU A 61 1.88 8.58 4.51
C LEU A 61 3.22 8.13 5.12
N PRO A 62 3.65 6.88 4.85
CA PRO A 62 4.96 6.41 5.27
C PRO A 62 6.06 7.12 4.48
N VAL A 63 7.04 7.67 5.19
CA VAL A 63 8.18 8.34 4.57
C VAL A 63 9.13 7.28 3.99
N GLN A 64 9.34 7.34 2.68
CA GLN A 64 10.18 6.41 1.95
C GLN A 64 11.59 6.97 1.73
N TRP A 65 11.69 8.27 1.49
CA TRP A 65 12.93 8.95 1.19
C TRP A 65 12.89 10.39 1.70
N VAL A 66 14.02 10.90 2.16
CA VAL A 66 14.20 12.32 2.50
C VAL A 66 15.20 12.89 1.51
N ALA A 67 14.74 13.78 0.64
CA ALA A 67 15.58 14.51 -0.29
C ALA A 67 16.00 15.84 0.33
N ARG A 68 17.26 16.21 0.11
CA ARG A 68 17.77 17.55 0.41
C ARG A 68 18.13 18.20 -0.91
N GLN A 69 17.73 19.43 -1.08
CA GLN A 69 18.12 20.21 -2.24
C GLN A 69 19.43 20.95 -1.87
N ASP A 70 20.55 20.40 -2.30
CA ASP A 70 21.86 21.06 -2.18
C ASP A 70 21.91 22.22 -3.19
N GLY A 71 21.60 23.43 -2.76
CA GLY A 71 21.69 24.64 -3.57
C GLY A 71 22.41 25.76 -2.83
N ALA A 72 23.16 26.62 -3.56
CA ALA A 72 23.91 27.75 -3.02
C ALA A 72 23.04 28.90 -2.45
N ALA A 73 21.72 28.72 -2.38
CA ALA A 73 20.79 29.65 -1.73
C ALA A 73 20.40 29.09 -0.36
N ALA A 74 20.30 29.97 0.61
CA ALA A 74 20.21 29.71 2.06
C ALA A 74 19.01 28.90 2.59
N ASP A 75 18.25 28.23 1.73
CA ASP A 75 17.09 27.44 2.14
C ASP A 75 17.38 25.95 1.91
N ASP A 76 17.82 25.27 2.98
CA ASP A 76 17.93 23.78 3.06
C ASP A 76 16.51 23.18 3.04
N VAL A 77 15.86 23.18 1.87
CA VAL A 77 14.50 22.65 1.72
C VAL A 77 14.56 21.14 1.73
N ARG A 78 13.96 20.53 2.74
CA ARG A 78 13.80 19.08 2.84
C ARG A 78 12.51 18.63 2.18
N GLY A 79 12.62 17.71 1.23
CA GLY A 79 11.50 17.03 0.61
C GLY A 79 11.29 15.63 1.22
N TYR A 80 10.08 15.35 1.68
CA TYR A 80 9.71 14.04 2.24
C TYR A 80 8.88 13.28 1.21
N LEU A 81 9.46 12.19 0.68
CA LEU A 81 8.86 11.42 -0.38
C LEU A 81 8.20 10.17 0.18
N GLY A 82 6.97 9.90 -0.31
CA GLY A 82 6.22 8.71 0.08
C GLY A 82 4.99 8.50 -0.80
N ARG A 83 4.33 7.37 -0.59
CA ARG A 83 3.03 7.11 -1.17
C ARG A 83 1.96 7.35 -0.12
N VAL A 84 0.90 8.03 -0.48
CA VAL A 84 -0.30 8.13 0.37
C VAL A 84 -0.96 6.75 0.39
N GLU A 85 -0.84 6.02 1.50
CA GLU A 85 -1.40 4.67 1.62
C GLU A 85 -2.91 4.71 1.92
N SER A 86 -3.38 5.75 2.62
CA SER A 86 -4.79 5.99 2.89
C SER A 86 -5.07 7.45 3.18
N GLY A 87 -6.34 7.86 3.08
CA GLY A 87 -6.80 9.21 3.33
C GLY A 87 -6.38 10.21 2.24
N GLN A 88 -6.32 11.46 2.63
CA GLN A 88 -5.93 12.59 1.78
C GLN A 88 -5.02 13.53 2.55
N ILE A 89 -4.17 14.26 1.82
CA ILE A 89 -3.31 15.31 2.35
C ILE A 89 -3.48 16.59 1.54
N HIS A 90 -3.47 17.73 2.22
CA HIS A 90 -3.69 19.06 1.62
C HIS A 90 -2.58 20.02 2.01
N VAL A 91 -2.29 20.98 1.14
CA VAL A 91 -1.43 22.12 1.48
C VAL A 91 -2.09 22.91 2.62
N GLY A 92 -1.30 23.32 3.61
CA GLY A 92 -1.77 24.01 4.81
C GLY A 92 -2.32 23.07 5.91
N GLN A 93 -2.36 21.77 5.67
CA GLN A 93 -2.85 20.81 6.68
C GLN A 93 -1.84 20.61 7.80
N ALA A 94 -2.32 20.65 9.05
CA ALA A 94 -1.54 20.25 10.21
C ALA A 94 -1.36 18.72 10.23
N VAL A 95 -0.12 18.29 10.37
CA VAL A 95 0.27 16.88 10.38
C VAL A 95 1.13 16.55 11.59
N ARG A 96 1.14 15.29 11.98
CA ARG A 96 1.98 14.74 13.04
C ARG A 96 2.87 13.65 12.50
N VAL A 97 4.12 13.66 12.92
CA VAL A 97 5.14 12.67 12.55
C VAL A 97 5.20 11.58 13.64
N LEU A 98 5.08 10.34 13.25
CA LEU A 98 5.18 9.21 14.17
C LEU A 98 6.47 8.43 13.90
N PRO A 99 7.17 7.93 14.94
CA PRO A 99 6.74 7.86 16.33
C PRO A 99 7.08 9.10 17.19
N SER A 100 7.78 10.10 16.66
CA SER A 100 8.28 11.26 17.44
C SER A 100 7.17 12.09 18.08
N GLY A 101 6.00 12.16 17.42
CA GLY A 101 4.87 13.00 17.86
C GLY A 101 5.02 14.48 17.49
N LEU A 102 6.06 14.85 16.73
CA LEU A 102 6.29 16.22 16.29
C LEU A 102 5.21 16.67 15.32
N SER A 103 4.70 17.88 15.51
CA SER A 103 3.70 18.50 14.63
C SER A 103 4.39 19.40 13.60
N ALA A 104 3.80 19.46 12.41
CA ALA A 104 4.25 20.30 11.32
C ALA A 104 3.08 20.67 10.40
N THR A 105 3.30 21.62 9.52
CA THR A 105 2.29 22.07 8.54
C THR A 105 2.79 21.82 7.13
N VAL A 106 1.95 21.23 6.29
CA VAL A 106 2.27 20.95 4.88
C VAL A 106 2.42 22.26 4.12
N GLN A 107 3.61 22.54 3.62
CA GLN A 107 3.91 23.74 2.86
C GLN A 107 3.59 23.57 1.37
N GLN A 108 4.09 22.48 0.77
CA GLN A 108 3.88 22.18 -0.65
C GLN A 108 3.73 20.67 -0.85
N ILE A 109 3.02 20.31 -1.91
CA ILE A 109 2.85 18.94 -2.36
C ILE A 109 3.25 18.88 -3.83
N HIS A 110 4.19 18.02 -4.18
CA HIS A 110 4.58 17.74 -5.55
C HIS A 110 4.20 16.31 -5.88
N ARG A 111 3.44 16.12 -6.96
CA ARG A 111 2.98 14.80 -7.42
C ARG A 111 3.91 14.26 -8.47
N SER A 112 4.37 13.01 -8.31
CA SER A 112 5.12 12.31 -9.34
C SER A 112 4.15 11.54 -10.25
N ASN A 113 3.75 12.18 -11.35
CA ASN A 113 2.87 11.54 -12.36
C ASN A 113 3.66 10.81 -13.45
N GLY A 114 4.98 10.63 -13.28
CA GLY A 114 5.85 10.12 -14.34
C GLY A 114 6.04 11.09 -15.52
N VAL A 115 5.37 12.23 -15.50
CA VAL A 115 5.52 13.32 -16.46
C VAL A 115 6.15 14.50 -15.71
N SER A 116 7.44 14.68 -15.87
CA SER A 116 8.11 15.92 -15.51
C SER A 116 7.85 16.94 -16.60
N ASP A 117 7.76 18.23 -16.24
CA ASP A 117 7.87 19.32 -17.22
C ASP A 117 9.24 19.25 -17.94
N ALA A 118 9.44 20.10 -18.93
CA ALA A 118 10.69 20.16 -19.68
C ALA A 118 11.93 20.45 -18.81
N GLN A 119 11.74 20.86 -17.55
CA GLN A 119 12.74 21.14 -16.54
C GLN A 119 12.89 19.99 -15.51
N GLY A 120 12.12 18.89 -15.62
CA GLY A 120 12.18 17.75 -14.72
C GLY A 120 11.52 17.98 -13.36
N LEU A 121 10.74 19.05 -13.20
CA LEU A 121 10.07 19.40 -11.96
C LEU A 121 8.70 18.73 -11.87
N ALA A 122 8.40 18.14 -10.72
CA ALA A 122 7.06 17.67 -10.43
C ALA A 122 6.11 18.84 -10.22
N HIS A 123 4.90 18.74 -10.80
CA HIS A 123 3.91 19.82 -10.65
C HIS A 123 3.44 19.91 -9.20
N GLY A 124 3.45 21.16 -8.66
CA GLY A 124 2.81 21.45 -7.38
C GLY A 124 1.30 21.24 -7.47
N VAL A 125 0.75 20.56 -6.47
CA VAL A 125 -0.71 20.33 -6.35
C VAL A 125 -1.19 20.79 -4.98
N THR A 126 -2.47 21.09 -4.86
CA THR A 126 -3.07 21.51 -3.59
C THR A 126 -3.43 20.35 -2.67
N SER A 127 -3.58 19.15 -3.24
CA SER A 127 -3.94 17.94 -2.48
C SER A 127 -3.45 16.67 -3.17
N ALA A 128 -3.34 15.59 -2.40
CA ALA A 128 -3.10 14.25 -2.91
C ALA A 128 -3.92 13.22 -2.11
N GLN A 129 -4.26 12.10 -2.75
CA GLN A 129 -5.11 11.07 -2.20
C GLN A 129 -4.44 9.70 -2.21
N ALA A 130 -5.07 8.75 -1.53
CA ALA A 130 -4.61 7.36 -1.45
C ALA A 130 -4.21 6.79 -2.83
N GLY A 131 -3.05 6.15 -2.89
CA GLY A 131 -2.45 5.60 -4.10
C GLY A 131 -1.45 6.51 -4.80
N GLU A 132 -1.46 7.81 -4.52
CA GLU A 132 -0.57 8.78 -5.18
C GLU A 132 0.80 8.84 -4.50
N VAL A 133 1.85 9.01 -5.33
CA VAL A 133 3.22 9.22 -4.86
C VAL A 133 3.50 10.71 -4.86
N VAL A 134 3.95 11.20 -3.72
CA VAL A 134 4.17 12.64 -3.49
C VAL A 134 5.52 12.93 -2.86
N ALA A 135 6.01 14.14 -3.09
CA ALA A 135 7.05 14.77 -2.31
C ALA A 135 6.42 15.96 -1.56
N LEU A 136 6.60 15.99 -0.25
CA LEU A 136 6.08 17.07 0.61
C LEU A 136 7.22 17.95 1.08
N THR A 137 6.94 19.26 1.23
CA THR A 137 7.73 20.14 2.07
C THR A 137 6.89 20.58 3.27
N LEU A 138 7.54 20.87 4.38
CA LEU A 138 6.90 21.31 5.62
C LEU A 138 7.38 22.71 5.98
N ASN A 139 6.56 23.48 6.69
CA ASN A 139 6.94 24.82 7.16
C ASN A 139 7.98 24.75 8.27
N GLU A 140 7.88 23.71 9.11
CA GLU A 140 8.75 23.51 10.26
C GLU A 140 9.91 22.57 9.90
N ASP A 141 11.10 22.88 10.39
CA ASP A 141 12.26 21.98 10.28
C ASP A 141 12.16 20.88 11.34
N VAL A 142 11.53 19.77 10.97
CA VAL A 142 11.35 18.59 11.83
C VAL A 142 12.25 17.45 11.40
N ASP A 143 12.78 16.73 12.37
CA ASP A 143 13.60 15.54 12.08
C ASP A 143 12.71 14.35 11.69
N ILE A 144 12.69 14.06 10.41
CA ILE A 144 11.93 12.98 9.81
C ILE A 144 12.89 12.09 9.02
N SER A 145 12.73 10.80 9.20
CA SER A 145 13.55 9.79 8.54
C SER A 145 12.71 8.75 7.78
N ARG A 146 13.35 7.98 6.92
CA ARG A 146 12.73 6.81 6.33
C ARG A 146 12.22 5.87 7.41
N GLY A 147 10.96 5.47 7.31
CA GLY A 147 10.29 4.60 8.28
C GLY A 147 9.32 5.35 9.19
N ASP A 148 9.43 6.66 9.28
CA ASP A 148 8.45 7.49 9.98
C ASP A 148 7.15 7.56 9.19
N MET A 149 6.07 7.91 9.86
CA MET A 149 4.75 8.02 9.25
C MET A 149 4.16 9.39 9.52
N ILE A 150 3.73 10.06 8.45
CA ILE A 150 2.99 11.31 8.54
C ILE A 150 1.50 10.99 8.60
N VAL A 151 0.81 11.54 9.59
CA VAL A 151 -0.63 11.42 9.83
C VAL A 151 -1.25 12.79 10.00
N ALA A 152 -2.57 12.93 9.78
CA ALA A 152 -3.25 14.19 10.05
C ALA A 152 -3.30 14.44 11.57
N GLU A 153 -3.06 15.69 11.99
CA GLU A 153 -3.06 16.07 13.41
C GLU A 153 -4.43 15.86 14.07
N GLU A 154 -5.50 16.18 13.36
CA GLU A 154 -6.87 16.14 13.87
C GLU A 154 -7.48 14.73 13.87
N GLU A 155 -6.83 13.77 13.19
CA GLU A 155 -7.35 12.41 13.08
C GLU A 155 -6.81 11.52 14.21
N PRO A 156 -7.55 10.45 14.57
CA PRO A 156 -7.05 9.45 15.50
C PRO A 156 -5.73 8.84 14.99
N ALA A 157 -4.66 9.02 15.77
CA ALA A 157 -3.37 8.43 15.43
C ALA A 157 -3.45 6.89 15.48
N PRO A 158 -2.69 6.18 14.64
CA PRO A 158 -2.57 4.73 14.75
C PRO A 158 -1.95 4.36 16.10
N ALA A 159 -2.37 3.22 16.63
CA ALA A 159 -1.79 2.71 17.87
C ALA A 159 -0.31 2.37 17.66
N LEU A 160 0.54 2.89 18.53
CA LEU A 160 1.96 2.52 18.58
C LEU A 160 2.11 1.40 19.60
N GLY A 161 2.74 0.31 19.20
CA GLY A 161 2.90 -0.85 20.07
C GLY A 161 4.10 -1.71 19.71
N LYS A 162 4.60 -2.45 20.70
CA LYS A 162 5.69 -3.41 20.54
C LYS A 162 5.19 -4.86 20.43
N HIS A 163 3.90 -5.08 20.65
CA HIS A 163 3.26 -6.38 20.61
C HIS A 163 2.17 -6.38 19.55
N ILE A 164 2.25 -7.32 18.62
CA ILE A 164 1.28 -7.48 17.56
C ILE A 164 0.82 -8.94 17.50
N VAL A 165 -0.42 -9.15 17.08
CA VAL A 165 -0.95 -10.45 16.69
C VAL A 165 -1.14 -10.42 15.18
N ALA A 166 -0.57 -11.40 14.48
CA ALA A 166 -0.60 -11.45 13.02
C ALA A 166 -0.88 -12.86 12.52
N LYS A 167 -1.55 -12.97 11.38
CA LYS A 167 -1.61 -14.20 10.59
C LYS A 167 -0.42 -14.22 9.65
N LEU A 168 0.34 -15.32 9.67
CA LEU A 168 1.53 -15.46 8.85
C LEU A 168 1.32 -16.61 7.84
N CYS A 169 1.75 -16.37 6.61
CA CYS A 169 1.99 -17.44 5.65
C CYS A 169 3.50 -17.72 5.65
N TRP A 170 3.89 -18.89 6.17
CA TRP A 170 5.30 -19.24 6.30
C TRP A 170 5.78 -19.93 5.02
N LEU A 171 6.78 -19.34 4.36
CA LEU A 171 7.27 -19.80 3.04
C LEU A 171 8.67 -20.39 3.10
N ASP A 172 9.35 -20.32 4.26
CA ASP A 172 10.69 -20.91 4.42
C ASP A 172 10.61 -22.43 4.59
N ALA A 173 11.63 -23.13 4.10
CA ALA A 173 11.78 -24.57 4.32
C ALA A 173 12.08 -24.92 5.78
N GLU A 174 12.73 -24.03 6.52
CA GLU A 174 12.94 -24.20 7.96
C GLU A 174 11.71 -23.75 8.75
N PRO A 175 11.27 -24.53 9.74
CA PRO A 175 10.11 -24.15 10.57
C PRO A 175 10.31 -22.82 11.31
N LEU A 176 9.20 -22.10 11.50
CA LEU A 176 9.18 -20.87 12.30
C LEU A 176 9.67 -21.17 13.73
N SER A 177 10.69 -20.43 14.18
CA SER A 177 11.32 -20.61 15.49
C SER A 177 10.97 -19.49 16.46
N LEU A 178 10.58 -19.85 17.68
CA LEU A 178 10.34 -18.90 18.77
C LEU A 178 11.65 -18.31 19.35
N GLN A 179 12.79 -18.90 19.02
CA GLN A 179 14.09 -18.46 19.56
C GLN A 179 14.83 -17.50 18.65
N ARG A 180 14.50 -17.50 17.37
CA ARG A 180 15.12 -16.63 16.36
C ARG A 180 14.57 -15.20 16.41
N LYS A 181 15.42 -14.25 16.02
CA LYS A 181 15.00 -12.89 15.66
C LYS A 181 14.77 -12.84 14.15
N TYR A 182 13.71 -12.22 13.75
CA TYR A 182 13.30 -12.02 12.36
C TYR A 182 13.32 -10.53 12.03
N VAL A 183 13.49 -10.21 10.78
CA VAL A 183 13.32 -8.86 10.26
C VAL A 183 11.85 -8.68 9.90
N LEU A 184 11.18 -7.75 10.56
CA LEU A 184 9.82 -7.32 10.23
C LEU A 184 9.89 -6.05 9.41
N ARG A 185 9.29 -6.08 8.24
CA ARG A 185 9.07 -4.89 7.41
C ARG A 185 7.60 -4.54 7.39
N HIS A 186 7.31 -3.29 7.72
CA HIS A 186 5.96 -2.75 7.68
C HIS A 186 6.03 -1.38 6.99
N THR A 187 5.43 -1.27 5.81
CA THR A 187 5.58 -0.10 4.93
C THR A 187 7.08 0.20 4.68
N THR A 188 7.57 1.34 5.11
CA THR A 188 8.97 1.77 4.95
C THR A 188 9.85 1.46 6.16
N GLN A 189 9.23 1.07 7.28
CA GLN A 189 9.92 0.73 8.53
C GLN A 189 10.46 -0.70 8.51
N THR A 190 11.65 -0.88 9.06
CA THR A 190 12.28 -2.19 9.24
C THR A 190 12.75 -2.32 10.69
N VAL A 191 12.27 -3.36 11.38
CA VAL A 191 12.61 -3.62 12.78
C VAL A 191 12.91 -5.09 13.00
N PHE A 192 13.60 -5.41 14.10
CA PHE A 192 13.72 -6.78 14.55
C PHE A 192 12.52 -7.19 15.38
N ALA A 193 11.97 -8.35 15.08
CA ALA A 193 10.86 -8.96 15.81
C ALA A 193 11.23 -10.37 16.28
N LYS A 194 10.56 -10.80 17.35
CA LYS A 194 10.64 -12.18 17.84
C LYS A 194 9.23 -12.70 17.99
N VAL A 195 9.00 -13.93 17.55
CA VAL A 195 7.71 -14.61 17.80
C VAL A 195 7.68 -15.05 19.26
N SER A 196 6.70 -14.58 20.01
CA SER A 196 6.53 -14.94 21.43
C SER A 196 5.67 -16.18 21.62
N ALA A 197 4.65 -16.36 20.78
CA ALA A 197 3.76 -17.51 20.81
C ALA A 197 3.17 -17.79 19.42
N ILE A 198 2.87 -19.04 19.15
CA ILE A 198 2.03 -19.47 18.02
C ILE A 198 0.71 -19.92 18.66
N HIS A 199 -0.37 -19.22 18.39
CA HIS A 199 -1.68 -19.52 19.00
C HIS A 199 -2.34 -20.72 18.34
N HIS A 200 -2.24 -20.84 17.02
CA HIS A 200 -2.74 -21.96 16.22
C HIS A 200 -2.02 -22.03 14.88
N VAL A 201 -2.09 -23.19 14.26
CA VAL A 201 -1.62 -23.43 12.90
C VAL A 201 -2.83 -23.83 12.06
N LEU A 202 -3.09 -23.11 10.98
CA LEU A 202 -4.18 -23.41 10.08
C LEU A 202 -3.71 -24.43 9.03
N ASP A 203 -4.34 -25.58 8.95
CA ASP A 203 -4.19 -26.50 7.83
C ASP A 203 -4.91 -25.93 6.60
N ILE A 204 -4.13 -25.61 5.56
CA ILE A 204 -4.67 -24.97 4.34
C ILE A 204 -5.54 -25.91 3.49
N ALA A 205 -5.41 -27.23 3.65
CA ALA A 205 -6.20 -28.21 2.90
C ALA A 205 -7.57 -28.46 3.53
N THR A 206 -7.61 -28.52 4.86
CA THR A 206 -8.84 -28.80 5.62
C THR A 206 -9.46 -27.55 6.24
N LEU A 207 -8.73 -26.44 6.33
CA LEU A 207 -9.10 -25.21 7.03
C LEU A 207 -9.36 -25.41 8.53
N SER A 208 -8.87 -26.50 9.09
CA SER A 208 -8.92 -26.79 10.54
C SER A 208 -7.76 -26.08 11.28
N GLN A 209 -8.01 -25.75 12.56
CA GLN A 209 -7.04 -25.17 13.48
C GLN A 209 -6.49 -26.21 14.43
#